data_1ae6ab4c4bd9a0f31f02cf419f3fd150
#
_entry.id   1ae6ab4c4bd9a0f31f02cf419f3fd150
#
_cell.length_a   1.000
_cell.length_b   1.000
_cell.length_c   1.000
_cell.angle_alpha   90.00
_cell.angle_beta   90.00
_cell.angle_gamma   90.00
#
_symmetry.space_group_name_H-M   'P 1'
#
loop_
_entity.id
_entity.type
_entity.pdbx_description
1 polymer ?
#
loop_
_entity_poly.entity_id
_entity_poly.type
_entity_poly.pdbx_seq_one_letter_code
_entity_poly.pdbx_strand_id
1 'polypeptide(L)'
;TYLTLMLLFPLLGGLTCAIAGRKLPRALVEVLACATVWGSFICAALAAAAYTGTKVITLADWFATFDLAIPISLYLDPLSLSMAVMIGFVCGLIHVYSVFYMREDEDYARYFALLNLFVFAMLTLVLGETLPLLYLGWEGVGFCSYLLIGFWYSDPANADAGRKAFITTRIGDLALMIALAWLFQLFGTLSITKVNGMGFLMPASVITMLGILFLIAAMGKSAQVPLMVWLPDAMAGPTPVSAMIHAATMVTAGVYLLARLLPLIGGSKTALAAIAVTGAVTAFYGATRALAQRDLKRVLAYSTISQIGYMMLGVGAGAVTAA
;
A
#
# COMPACT_ATOMS: atom_id res chain seq x y z
N THR A 1 -3.63 2.73 22.49
CA THR A 1 -5.10 2.92 22.32
C THR A 1 -5.44 3.56 20.98
N TYR A 2 -4.91 4.74 20.62
CA TYR A 2 -5.24 5.38 19.31
C TYR A 2 -4.82 4.53 18.12
N LEU A 3 -3.66 3.87 18.16
CA LEU A 3 -3.15 3.05 17.06
C LEU A 3 -4.02 1.80 16.79
N THR A 4 -4.46 1.15 17.87
CA THR A 4 -5.35 0.00 17.74
C THR A 4 -6.69 0.41 17.14
N LEU A 5 -7.25 1.53 17.61
CA LEU A 5 -8.51 2.07 17.09
C LEU A 5 -8.38 2.50 15.63
N MET A 6 -7.23 3.07 15.23
CA MET A 6 -6.94 3.46 13.84
C MET A 6 -7.10 2.28 12.86
N LEU A 7 -6.68 1.07 13.27
CA LEU A 7 -6.84 -0.15 12.48
C LEU A 7 -8.23 -0.75 12.62
N LEU A 8 -8.77 -0.78 13.84
CA LEU A 8 -10.05 -1.44 14.11
C LEU A 8 -11.24 -0.74 13.43
N PHE A 9 -11.24 0.59 13.35
CA PHE A 9 -12.34 1.32 12.74
C PHE A 9 -12.62 0.90 11.29
N PRO A 10 -11.66 0.97 10.34
CA PRO A 10 -11.94 0.56 8.96
C PRO A 10 -12.16 -0.95 8.84
N LEU A 11 -11.55 -1.79 9.69
CA LEU A 11 -11.81 -3.22 9.72
C LEU A 11 -13.28 -3.50 10.09
N LEU A 12 -13.75 -2.91 11.20
CA LEU A 12 -15.13 -3.09 11.65
C LEU A 12 -16.13 -2.51 10.65
N GLY A 13 -15.84 -1.34 10.08
CA GLY A 13 -16.64 -0.76 9.01
C GLY A 13 -16.75 -1.69 7.80
N GLY A 14 -15.63 -2.24 7.35
CA GLY A 14 -15.59 -3.19 6.23
C GLY A 14 -16.37 -4.47 6.52
N LEU A 15 -16.13 -5.10 7.68
CA LEU A 15 -16.81 -6.33 8.07
C LEU A 15 -18.32 -6.13 8.27
N THR A 16 -18.74 -5.03 8.90
CA THR A 16 -20.18 -4.75 9.08
C THR A 16 -20.88 -4.51 7.75
N CYS A 17 -20.27 -3.77 6.83
CA CYS A 17 -20.80 -3.57 5.48
C CYS A 17 -20.82 -4.89 4.68
N ALA A 18 -19.82 -5.77 4.82
CA ALA A 18 -19.77 -7.06 4.13
C ALA A 18 -20.84 -8.03 4.61
N ILE A 19 -21.04 -8.14 5.93
CA ILE A 19 -21.92 -9.16 6.54
C ILE A 19 -23.38 -8.68 6.58
N ALA A 20 -23.59 -7.44 7.00
CA ALA A 20 -24.91 -6.90 7.28
C ALA A 20 -25.38 -5.86 6.25
N GLY A 21 -24.49 -5.33 5.40
CA GLY A 21 -24.78 -4.18 4.57
C GLY A 21 -25.97 -4.35 3.60
N ARG A 22 -26.22 -5.56 3.10
CA ARG A 22 -27.40 -5.84 2.26
C ARG A 22 -28.74 -5.77 3.04
N LYS A 23 -28.69 -5.92 4.38
CA LYS A 23 -29.86 -5.88 5.26
C LYS A 23 -30.09 -4.50 5.90
N LEU A 24 -29.05 -3.67 5.88
CA LEU A 24 -29.09 -2.34 6.46
C LEU A 24 -29.65 -1.30 5.47
N PRO A 25 -30.32 -0.25 5.96
CA PRO A 25 -30.66 0.91 5.14
C PRO A 25 -29.41 1.53 4.54
N ARG A 26 -29.46 1.99 3.28
CA ARG A 26 -28.31 2.63 2.60
C ARG A 26 -27.67 3.74 3.41
N ALA A 27 -28.47 4.62 3.99
CA ALA A 27 -27.98 5.71 4.83
C ALA A 27 -27.11 5.22 6.02
N LEU A 28 -27.46 4.06 6.59
CA LEU A 28 -26.67 3.50 7.69
C LEU A 28 -25.34 2.93 7.19
N VAL A 29 -25.32 2.29 6.02
CA VAL A 29 -24.07 1.82 5.36
C VAL A 29 -23.15 3.01 5.07
N GLU A 30 -23.71 4.11 4.54
CA GLU A 30 -22.97 5.36 4.25
C GLU A 30 -22.32 5.94 5.51
N VAL A 31 -23.13 6.12 6.56
CA VAL A 31 -22.66 6.69 7.82
C VAL A 31 -21.58 5.79 8.44
N LEU A 32 -21.82 4.47 8.50
CA LEU A 32 -20.84 3.53 9.05
C LEU A 32 -19.52 3.54 8.28
N ALA A 33 -19.59 3.43 6.95
CA ALA A 33 -18.40 3.41 6.12
C ALA A 33 -17.58 4.70 6.22
N CYS A 34 -18.23 5.85 6.16
CA CYS A 34 -17.56 7.14 6.29
C CYS A 34 -17.03 7.39 7.70
N ALA A 35 -17.85 7.15 8.73
CA ALA A 35 -17.50 7.42 10.12
C ALA A 35 -16.30 6.58 10.59
N THR A 36 -16.20 5.32 10.15
CA THR A 36 -15.07 4.46 10.52
C THR A 36 -13.75 4.95 9.92
N VAL A 37 -13.73 5.41 8.66
CA VAL A 37 -12.51 5.96 8.04
C VAL A 37 -12.16 7.33 8.64
N TRP A 38 -13.13 8.20 8.87
CA TRP A 38 -12.88 9.47 9.56
C TRP A 38 -12.46 9.27 11.01
N GLY A 39 -13.01 8.28 11.72
CA GLY A 39 -12.56 7.90 13.06
C GLY A 39 -11.10 7.42 13.05
N SER A 40 -10.71 6.64 12.03
CA SER A 40 -9.32 6.24 11.83
C SER A 40 -8.40 7.44 11.57
N PHE A 41 -8.81 8.39 10.73
CA PHE A 41 -8.08 9.64 10.49
C PHE A 41 -7.89 10.46 11.78
N ILE A 42 -8.95 10.64 12.56
CA ILE A 42 -8.87 11.37 13.84
C ILE A 42 -7.87 10.70 14.77
N CYS A 43 -7.90 9.36 14.87
CA CYS A 43 -6.92 8.62 15.66
C CYS A 43 -5.49 8.81 15.15
N ALA A 44 -5.28 8.85 13.81
CA ALA A 44 -3.99 9.11 13.21
C ALA A 44 -3.49 10.52 13.54
N ALA A 45 -4.35 11.53 13.39
CA ALA A 45 -4.04 12.93 13.71
C ALA A 45 -3.70 13.14 15.19
N LEU A 46 -4.47 12.52 16.09
CA LEU A 46 -4.22 12.56 17.53
C LEU A 46 -2.90 11.85 17.88
N ALA A 47 -2.59 10.72 17.24
CA ALA A 47 -1.32 10.01 17.42
C ALA A 47 -0.14 10.87 16.92
N ALA A 48 -0.30 11.58 15.81
CA ALA A 48 0.71 12.49 15.29
C ALA A 48 0.91 13.70 16.20
N ALA A 49 -0.18 14.31 16.71
CA ALA A 49 -0.10 15.43 17.64
C ALA A 49 0.54 15.03 19.00
N ALA A 50 0.32 13.79 19.43
CA ALA A 50 0.89 13.25 20.67
C ALA A 50 2.25 12.55 20.45
N TYR A 51 2.88 12.73 19.29
CA TYR A 51 4.15 12.07 18.98
C TYR A 51 5.29 12.62 19.82
N THR A 52 5.90 11.74 20.60
CA THR A 52 7.05 12.09 21.49
C THR A 52 8.32 11.32 21.14
N GLY A 53 8.30 10.53 20.09
CA GLY A 53 9.42 9.70 19.64
C GLY A 53 8.97 8.35 19.12
N THR A 54 9.86 7.67 18.43
CA THR A 54 9.62 6.35 17.82
C THR A 54 9.22 5.32 18.88
N LYS A 55 8.16 4.57 18.62
CA LYS A 55 7.61 3.53 19.52
C LYS A 55 7.24 2.29 18.75
N VAL A 56 7.49 1.14 19.35
CA VAL A 56 6.95 -0.15 18.93
C VAL A 56 5.91 -0.57 19.95
N ILE A 57 4.72 -0.92 19.50
CA ILE A 57 3.60 -1.33 20.33
C ILE A 57 3.16 -2.72 19.89
N THR A 58 3.41 -3.72 20.72
CA THR A 58 2.95 -5.09 20.50
C THR A 58 1.50 -5.21 20.97
N LEU A 59 0.62 -5.69 20.10
CA LEU A 59 -0.80 -5.89 20.37
C LEU A 59 -1.09 -7.31 20.81
N ALA A 60 -0.47 -8.30 20.15
CA ALA A 60 -0.65 -9.71 20.42
C ALA A 60 0.50 -10.53 19.80
N ASP A 61 0.68 -11.75 20.26
CA ASP A 61 1.50 -12.73 19.56
C ASP A 61 0.66 -13.43 18.50
N TRP A 62 1.08 -13.33 17.22
CA TRP A 62 0.37 -13.96 16.11
C TRP A 62 0.80 -15.41 15.95
N PHE A 63 2.11 -15.62 15.89
CA PHE A 63 2.69 -16.92 15.68
C PHE A 63 4.00 -17.03 16.47
N ALA A 64 4.11 -18.08 17.27
CA ALA A 64 5.33 -18.38 18.01
C ALA A 64 5.64 -19.86 17.90
N THR A 65 6.85 -20.17 17.38
CA THR A 65 7.48 -21.49 17.44
C THR A 65 8.81 -21.37 18.15
N PHE A 66 9.52 -22.49 18.34
CA PHE A 66 10.80 -22.51 19.08
C PHE A 66 11.81 -21.48 18.58
N ASP A 67 11.83 -21.17 17.25
CA ASP A 67 12.84 -20.30 16.63
C ASP A 67 12.25 -19.02 16.00
N LEU A 68 10.94 -18.90 15.89
CA LEU A 68 10.28 -17.77 15.22
C LEU A 68 9.11 -17.27 16.04
N ALA A 69 9.21 -16.03 16.53
CA ALA A 69 8.11 -15.29 17.10
C ALA A 69 7.74 -14.10 16.18
N ILE A 70 6.51 -14.10 15.70
CA ILE A 70 5.96 -13.02 14.87
C ILE A 70 4.83 -12.34 15.67
N PRO A 71 5.14 -11.27 16.40
CA PRO A 71 4.10 -10.50 17.09
C PRO A 71 3.34 -9.61 16.09
N ILE A 72 2.08 -9.35 16.39
CA ILE A 72 1.32 -8.24 15.78
C ILE A 72 1.80 -6.97 16.48
N SER A 73 2.80 -6.32 15.92
CA SER A 73 3.39 -5.10 16.47
C SER A 73 3.25 -3.94 15.49
N LEU A 74 2.96 -2.76 16.03
CA LEU A 74 2.83 -1.53 15.27
C LEU A 74 4.04 -0.64 15.50
N TYR A 75 4.54 -0.05 14.43
CA TYR A 75 5.70 0.83 14.42
C TYR A 75 5.27 2.27 14.20
N LEU A 76 5.54 3.10 15.19
CA LEU A 76 5.18 4.51 15.20
C LEU A 76 6.43 5.36 15.03
N ASP A 77 6.57 5.97 13.87
CA ASP A 77 7.62 6.90 13.55
C ASP A 77 7.09 8.01 12.62
N PRO A 78 7.86 9.05 12.27
CA PRO A 78 7.38 10.13 11.40
C PRO A 78 6.90 9.64 10.04
N LEU A 79 7.53 8.61 9.45
CA LEU A 79 7.14 8.07 8.15
C LEU A 79 5.78 7.36 8.23
N SER A 80 5.59 6.47 9.20
CA SER A 80 4.31 5.75 9.36
C SER A 80 3.16 6.68 9.73
N LEU A 81 3.42 7.69 10.58
CA LEU A 81 2.40 8.67 10.98
C LEU A 81 1.98 9.57 9.83
N SER A 82 2.95 10.12 9.07
CA SER A 82 2.62 10.95 7.91
C SER A 82 1.79 10.20 6.88
N MET A 83 2.16 8.93 6.60
CA MET A 83 1.39 8.07 5.71
C MET A 83 0.00 7.77 6.28
N ALA A 84 -0.12 7.43 7.57
CA ALA A 84 -1.40 7.11 8.17
C ALA A 84 -2.37 8.30 8.16
N VAL A 85 -1.88 9.51 8.46
CA VAL A 85 -2.68 10.75 8.39
C VAL A 85 -3.13 11.02 6.95
N MET A 86 -2.21 10.91 5.97
CA MET A 86 -2.52 11.12 4.56
C MET A 86 -3.55 10.10 4.06
N ILE A 87 -3.35 8.80 4.36
CA ILE A 87 -4.28 7.73 3.99
C ILE A 87 -5.67 8.00 4.58
N GLY A 88 -5.74 8.26 5.89
CA GLY A 88 -7.01 8.48 6.57
C GLY A 88 -7.77 9.69 6.00
N PHE A 89 -7.09 10.80 5.78
CA PHE A 89 -7.70 12.03 5.24
C PHE A 89 -8.19 11.85 3.81
N VAL A 90 -7.30 11.41 2.90
CA VAL A 90 -7.64 11.27 1.48
C VAL A 90 -8.71 10.19 1.28
N CYS A 91 -8.58 9.04 1.94
CA CYS A 91 -9.59 7.99 1.85
C CYS A 91 -10.94 8.43 2.48
N GLY A 92 -10.91 9.23 3.55
CA GLY A 92 -12.12 9.82 4.13
C GLY A 92 -12.88 10.70 3.14
N LEU A 93 -12.17 11.58 2.41
CA LEU A 93 -12.77 12.39 1.35
C LEU A 93 -13.32 11.53 0.20
N ILE A 94 -12.58 10.49 -0.21
CA ILE A 94 -13.03 9.55 -1.25
C ILE A 94 -14.28 8.80 -0.82
N HIS A 95 -14.41 8.41 0.45
CA HIS A 95 -15.63 7.76 0.97
C HIS A 95 -16.83 8.69 0.88
N VAL A 96 -16.69 9.95 1.29
CA VAL A 96 -17.77 10.94 1.17
C VAL A 96 -18.17 11.16 -0.29
N TYR A 97 -17.20 11.29 -1.20
CA TYR A 97 -17.49 11.40 -2.63
C TYR A 97 -18.21 10.17 -3.17
N SER A 98 -17.81 8.97 -2.71
CA SER A 98 -18.39 7.70 -3.14
C SER A 98 -19.87 7.54 -2.78
N VAL A 99 -20.35 8.20 -1.72
CA VAL A 99 -21.76 8.21 -1.33
C VAL A 99 -22.63 8.71 -2.50
N PHE A 100 -22.22 9.79 -3.13
CA PHE A 100 -22.95 10.36 -4.28
C PHE A 100 -22.69 9.59 -5.57
N TYR A 101 -21.42 9.19 -5.80
CA TYR A 101 -21.01 8.54 -7.04
C TYR A 101 -21.65 7.17 -7.24
N MET A 102 -21.77 6.37 -6.17
CA MET A 102 -22.31 5.00 -6.21
C MET A 102 -23.77 4.89 -5.80
N ARG A 103 -24.47 6.02 -5.68
CA ARG A 103 -25.83 6.08 -5.13
C ARG A 103 -26.84 5.14 -5.83
N GLU A 104 -26.70 4.94 -7.13
CA GLU A 104 -27.62 4.14 -7.94
C GLU A 104 -27.17 2.68 -8.12
N ASP A 105 -25.99 2.33 -7.62
CA ASP A 105 -25.42 0.99 -7.78
C ASP A 105 -26.11 -0.02 -6.86
N GLU A 106 -26.41 -1.21 -7.39
CA GLU A 106 -27.07 -2.29 -6.66
C GLU A 106 -26.15 -2.92 -5.61
N ASP A 107 -24.84 -3.01 -5.89
CA ASP A 107 -23.84 -3.61 -5.02
C ASP A 107 -23.16 -2.60 -4.07
N TYR A 108 -23.89 -1.56 -3.70
CA TYR A 108 -23.43 -0.45 -2.86
C TYR A 108 -22.74 -0.90 -1.57
N ALA A 109 -23.32 -1.86 -0.84
CA ALA A 109 -22.77 -2.38 0.41
C ALA A 109 -21.43 -3.12 0.19
N ARG A 110 -21.32 -3.91 -0.88
CA ARG A 110 -20.08 -4.60 -1.28
C ARG A 110 -18.97 -3.59 -1.59
N TYR A 111 -19.33 -2.51 -2.27
CA TYR A 111 -18.39 -1.44 -2.60
C TYR A 111 -17.77 -0.82 -1.33
N PHE A 112 -18.59 -0.36 -0.38
CA PHE A 112 -18.09 0.25 0.86
C PHE A 112 -17.36 -0.74 1.76
N ALA A 113 -17.78 -2.01 1.76
CA ALA A 113 -17.05 -3.06 2.47
C ALA A 113 -15.60 -3.16 1.96
N LEU A 114 -15.43 -3.25 0.64
CA LEU A 114 -14.11 -3.36 0.02
C LEU A 114 -13.26 -2.10 0.19
N LEU A 115 -13.86 -0.90 0.12
CA LEU A 115 -13.16 0.35 0.37
C LEU A 115 -12.60 0.41 1.79
N ASN A 116 -13.40 0.08 2.79
CA ASN A 116 -12.97 0.07 4.19
C ASN A 116 -11.88 -0.99 4.44
N LEU A 117 -12.03 -2.21 3.91
CA LEU A 117 -11.02 -3.26 4.01
C LEU A 117 -9.72 -2.85 3.32
N PHE A 118 -9.80 -2.10 2.23
CA PHE A 118 -8.63 -1.56 1.55
C PHE A 118 -7.86 -0.56 2.44
N VAL A 119 -8.59 0.35 3.12
CA VAL A 119 -7.99 1.29 4.09
C VAL A 119 -7.34 0.54 5.25
N PHE A 120 -8.04 -0.46 5.80
CA PHE A 120 -7.48 -1.32 6.85
C PHE A 120 -6.17 -2.00 6.40
N ALA A 121 -6.16 -2.61 5.21
CA ALA A 121 -4.99 -3.29 4.66
C ALA A 121 -3.82 -2.31 4.45
N MET A 122 -4.09 -1.10 3.95
CA MET A 122 -3.06 -0.09 3.75
C MET A 122 -2.48 0.43 5.08
N LEU A 123 -3.33 0.67 6.08
CA LEU A 123 -2.86 1.05 7.42
C LEU A 123 -2.06 -0.07 8.09
N THR A 124 -2.46 -1.32 7.90
CA THR A 124 -1.69 -2.49 8.38
C THR A 124 -0.31 -2.53 7.73
N LEU A 125 -0.23 -2.23 6.44
CA LEU A 125 1.04 -2.16 5.70
C LEU A 125 1.97 -1.09 6.27
N VAL A 126 1.48 0.14 6.45
CA VAL A 126 2.32 1.28 6.86
C VAL A 126 2.65 1.31 8.36
N LEU A 127 1.83 0.67 9.19
CA LEU A 127 2.04 0.61 10.64
C LEU A 127 2.73 -0.68 11.10
N GLY A 128 2.82 -1.71 10.25
CA GLY A 128 3.43 -2.98 10.61
C GLY A 128 4.90 -2.85 10.98
N GLU A 129 5.27 -3.32 12.18
CA GLU A 129 6.66 -3.40 12.63
C GLU A 129 7.37 -4.64 12.09
N THR A 130 6.63 -5.71 11.83
CA THR A 130 7.18 -6.93 11.28
C THR A 130 6.94 -7.02 9.77
N LEU A 131 7.91 -7.53 9.03
CA LEU A 131 7.78 -7.75 7.58
C LEU A 131 6.60 -8.66 7.22
N PRO A 132 6.26 -9.72 7.99
CA PRO A 132 5.04 -10.50 7.75
C PRO A 132 3.76 -9.70 7.92
N LEU A 133 3.68 -8.78 8.89
CA LEU A 133 2.49 -7.92 9.06
C LEU A 133 2.40 -6.90 7.92
N LEU A 134 3.53 -6.32 7.50
CA LEU A 134 3.61 -5.47 6.32
C LEU A 134 3.14 -6.26 5.08
N TYR A 135 3.61 -7.51 4.91
CA TYR A 135 3.24 -8.38 3.80
C TYR A 135 1.73 -8.73 3.81
N LEU A 136 1.14 -8.96 4.99
CA LEU A 136 -0.30 -9.16 5.11
C LEU A 136 -1.08 -7.94 4.59
N GLY A 137 -0.67 -6.74 4.98
CA GLY A 137 -1.26 -5.50 4.45
C GLY A 137 -1.05 -5.36 2.94
N TRP A 138 0.15 -5.70 2.46
CA TRP A 138 0.53 -5.69 1.04
C TRP A 138 -0.36 -6.59 0.18
N GLU A 139 -0.63 -7.80 0.64
CA GLU A 139 -1.52 -8.74 0.00
C GLU A 139 -2.99 -8.31 0.09
N GLY A 140 -3.38 -7.78 1.25
CA GLY A 140 -4.73 -7.26 1.46
C GLY A 140 -5.08 -6.13 0.50
N VAL A 141 -4.16 -5.17 0.31
CA VAL A 141 -4.31 -4.08 -0.68
C VAL A 141 -4.42 -4.66 -2.10
N GLY A 142 -3.59 -5.65 -2.45
CA GLY A 142 -3.64 -6.32 -3.74
C GLY A 142 -4.98 -7.02 -4.00
N PHE A 143 -5.49 -7.73 -3.00
CA PHE A 143 -6.76 -8.44 -3.09
C PHE A 143 -7.96 -7.47 -3.20
N CYS A 144 -8.02 -6.45 -2.34
CA CYS A 144 -9.08 -5.46 -2.42
C CYS A 144 -9.05 -4.68 -3.74
N SER A 145 -7.86 -4.34 -4.25
CA SER A 145 -7.74 -3.66 -5.55
C SER A 145 -8.24 -4.52 -6.71
N TYR A 146 -7.95 -5.81 -6.71
CA TYR A 146 -8.47 -6.74 -7.71
C TYR A 146 -9.99 -6.71 -7.77
N LEU A 147 -10.66 -6.81 -6.61
CA LEU A 147 -12.12 -6.81 -6.52
C LEU A 147 -12.74 -5.44 -6.84
N LEU A 148 -12.02 -4.36 -6.58
CA LEU A 148 -12.48 -3.00 -6.83
C LEU A 148 -12.24 -2.56 -8.28
N ILE A 149 -11.14 -2.97 -8.92
CA ILE A 149 -10.88 -2.71 -10.35
C ILE A 149 -11.91 -3.48 -11.19
N GLY A 150 -12.12 -4.75 -10.88
CA GLY A 150 -13.13 -5.59 -11.51
C GLY A 150 -14.52 -5.46 -10.86
N PHE A 151 -14.87 -4.32 -10.25
CA PHE A 151 -16.11 -4.19 -9.50
C PHE A 151 -17.35 -4.46 -10.35
N TRP A 152 -17.37 -3.96 -11.56
CA TRP A 152 -18.41 -4.25 -12.57
C TRP A 152 -18.04 -5.45 -13.44
N TYR A 153 -17.85 -6.60 -12.81
CA TYR A 153 -17.36 -7.86 -13.41
C TYR A 153 -18.30 -8.49 -14.43
N SER A 154 -19.54 -8.02 -14.53
CA SER A 154 -20.47 -8.40 -15.58
C SER A 154 -19.97 -8.01 -16.97
N ASP A 155 -19.16 -6.97 -17.08
CA ASP A 155 -18.38 -6.64 -18.26
C ASP A 155 -17.06 -7.43 -18.25
N PRO A 156 -16.82 -8.34 -19.22
CA PRO A 156 -15.57 -9.10 -19.30
C PRO A 156 -14.32 -8.24 -19.37
N ALA A 157 -14.38 -7.05 -19.96
CA ALA A 157 -13.23 -6.16 -20.06
C ALA A 157 -12.79 -5.64 -18.67
N ASN A 158 -13.75 -5.34 -17.77
CA ASN A 158 -13.47 -4.91 -16.42
C ASN A 158 -12.91 -6.08 -15.57
N ALA A 159 -13.45 -7.28 -15.75
CA ALA A 159 -12.95 -8.48 -15.09
C ALA A 159 -11.50 -8.80 -15.52
N ASP A 160 -11.20 -8.65 -16.81
CA ASP A 160 -9.85 -8.84 -17.37
C ASP A 160 -8.87 -7.79 -16.85
N ALA A 161 -9.30 -6.53 -16.73
CA ALA A 161 -8.49 -5.47 -16.14
C ALA A 161 -8.12 -5.78 -14.69
N GLY A 162 -9.07 -6.26 -13.87
CA GLY A 162 -8.81 -6.72 -12.51
C GLY A 162 -7.82 -7.88 -12.47
N ARG A 163 -8.04 -8.92 -13.29
CA ARG A 163 -7.12 -10.09 -13.39
C ARG A 163 -5.71 -9.66 -13.79
N LYS A 164 -5.58 -8.78 -14.78
CA LYS A 164 -4.30 -8.26 -15.24
C LYS A 164 -3.57 -7.53 -14.11
N ALA A 165 -4.27 -6.65 -13.38
CA ALA A 165 -3.69 -5.95 -12.25
C ALA A 165 -3.18 -6.92 -11.18
N PHE A 166 -4.00 -7.91 -10.80
CA PHE A 166 -3.66 -8.89 -9.79
C PHE A 166 -2.45 -9.75 -10.19
N ILE A 167 -2.44 -10.32 -11.40
CA ILE A 167 -1.34 -11.18 -11.87
C ILE A 167 -0.05 -10.40 -12.02
N THR A 168 -0.11 -9.17 -12.55
CA THR A 168 1.10 -8.35 -12.73
C THR A 168 1.72 -7.97 -11.40
N THR A 169 0.91 -7.60 -10.40
CA THR A 169 1.42 -7.27 -9.07
C THR A 169 1.98 -8.48 -8.34
N ARG A 170 1.43 -9.69 -8.59
CA ARG A 170 1.92 -10.96 -8.01
C ARG A 170 3.37 -11.28 -8.37
N ILE A 171 3.86 -10.84 -9.51
CA ILE A 171 5.29 -10.99 -9.87
C ILE A 171 6.17 -10.26 -8.84
N GLY A 172 5.77 -9.05 -8.44
CA GLY A 172 6.44 -8.31 -7.37
C GLY A 172 6.28 -8.96 -6.00
N ASP A 173 5.09 -9.47 -5.69
CA ASP A 173 4.77 -10.10 -4.42
C ASP A 173 5.63 -11.36 -4.19
N LEU A 174 5.91 -12.15 -5.25
CA LEU A 174 6.84 -13.28 -5.19
C LEU A 174 8.26 -12.84 -4.83
N ALA A 175 8.75 -11.74 -5.42
CA ALA A 175 10.08 -11.23 -5.09
C ALA A 175 10.15 -10.77 -3.62
N LEU A 176 9.09 -10.15 -3.10
CA LEU A 176 9.01 -9.78 -1.69
C LEU A 176 9.04 -11.02 -0.79
N MET A 177 8.27 -12.06 -1.11
CA MET A 177 8.23 -13.30 -0.34
C MET A 177 9.61 -13.99 -0.30
N ILE A 178 10.32 -14.04 -1.43
CA ILE A 178 11.69 -14.58 -1.50
C ILE A 178 12.62 -13.74 -0.61
N ALA A 179 12.51 -12.40 -0.67
CA ALA A 179 13.32 -11.52 0.18
C ALA A 179 13.06 -11.76 1.67
N LEU A 180 11.78 -11.93 2.08
CA LEU A 180 11.42 -12.22 3.46
C LEU A 180 12.00 -13.57 3.94
N ALA A 181 11.85 -14.61 3.14
CA ALA A 181 12.40 -15.93 3.46
C ALA A 181 13.93 -15.89 3.62
N TRP A 182 14.59 -15.15 2.72
CA TRP A 182 16.05 -15.01 2.78
C TRP A 182 16.50 -14.15 3.96
N LEU A 183 15.80 -13.05 4.27
CA LEU A 183 16.07 -12.25 5.48
C LEU A 183 15.94 -13.07 6.76
N PHE A 184 14.91 -13.91 6.85
CA PHE A 184 14.75 -14.81 7.99
C PHE A 184 15.92 -15.78 8.13
N GLN A 185 16.35 -16.37 7.02
CA GLN A 185 17.52 -17.28 7.01
C GLN A 185 18.82 -16.57 7.43
N LEU A 186 18.98 -15.30 7.06
CA LEU A 186 20.20 -14.53 7.38
C LEU A 186 20.21 -13.98 8.81
N PHE A 187 19.09 -13.51 9.30
CA PHE A 187 19.03 -12.75 10.56
C PHE A 187 18.25 -13.45 11.69
N GLY A 188 17.52 -14.54 11.39
CA GLY A 188 16.65 -15.22 12.37
C GLY A 188 15.48 -14.35 12.86
N THR A 189 15.25 -13.22 12.23
CA THR A 189 14.17 -12.27 12.62
C THR A 189 13.62 -11.55 11.41
N LEU A 190 12.32 -11.17 11.49
CA LEU A 190 11.62 -10.37 10.47
C LEU A 190 11.10 -9.03 11.05
N SER A 191 11.62 -8.61 12.21
CA SER A 191 11.38 -7.28 12.76
C SER A 191 12.12 -6.24 11.92
N ILE A 192 11.41 -5.23 11.41
CA ILE A 192 11.96 -4.17 10.55
C ILE A 192 13.05 -3.40 11.29
N THR A 193 12.82 -3.07 12.55
CA THR A 193 13.77 -2.32 13.37
C THR A 193 15.08 -3.08 13.57
N LYS A 194 15.00 -4.39 13.83
CA LYS A 194 16.17 -5.26 13.99
C LYS A 194 16.91 -5.46 12.67
N VAL A 195 16.21 -5.80 11.59
CA VAL A 195 16.78 -6.03 10.25
C VAL A 195 17.51 -4.79 9.75
N ASN A 196 16.90 -3.61 9.90
CA ASN A 196 17.55 -2.34 9.53
C ASN A 196 18.82 -2.06 10.35
N GLY A 197 18.86 -2.47 11.60
CA GLY A 197 20.06 -2.35 12.46
C GLY A 197 21.17 -3.34 12.17
N MET A 198 20.90 -4.42 11.42
CA MET A 198 21.86 -5.49 11.11
C MET A 198 22.47 -5.39 9.71
N GLY A 199 22.01 -4.50 8.86
CA GLY A 199 22.45 -4.38 7.47
C GLY A 199 23.96 -4.26 7.30
N PHE A 200 24.63 -3.52 8.20
CA PHE A 200 26.08 -3.32 8.17
C PHE A 200 26.90 -4.63 8.39
N LEU A 201 26.29 -5.68 8.92
CA LEU A 201 26.92 -6.97 9.15
C LEU A 201 27.04 -7.82 7.88
N MET A 202 26.32 -7.45 6.82
CA MET A 202 26.22 -8.26 5.60
C MET A 202 27.17 -7.77 4.51
N PRO A 203 27.71 -8.71 3.68
CA PRO A 203 28.46 -8.33 2.48
C PRO A 203 27.62 -7.47 1.52
N ALA A 204 28.25 -6.52 0.85
CA ALA A 204 27.58 -5.63 -0.10
C ALA A 204 26.83 -6.38 -1.23
N SER A 205 27.32 -7.58 -1.62
CA SER A 205 26.65 -8.43 -2.60
C SER A 205 25.29 -8.92 -2.11
N VAL A 206 25.19 -9.36 -0.85
CA VAL A 206 23.93 -9.82 -0.24
C VAL A 206 22.94 -8.66 -0.14
N ILE A 207 23.39 -7.49 0.33
CA ILE A 207 22.56 -6.27 0.39
C ILE A 207 22.08 -5.86 -1.00
N THR A 208 22.93 -5.99 -2.02
CA THR A 208 22.56 -5.67 -3.41
C THR A 208 21.44 -6.58 -3.89
N MET A 209 21.55 -7.89 -3.68
CA MET A 209 20.52 -8.83 -4.11
C MET A 209 19.20 -8.62 -3.38
N LEU A 210 19.24 -8.39 -2.06
CA LEU A 210 18.04 -8.03 -1.29
C LEU A 210 17.41 -6.73 -1.82
N GLY A 211 18.22 -5.71 -2.08
CA GLY A 211 17.76 -4.45 -2.64
C GLY A 211 17.09 -4.61 -4.02
N ILE A 212 17.63 -5.50 -4.88
CA ILE A 212 17.00 -5.82 -6.17
C ILE A 212 15.67 -6.57 -5.99
N LEU A 213 15.58 -7.51 -5.05
CA LEU A 213 14.32 -8.20 -4.75
C LEU A 213 13.25 -7.21 -4.25
N PHE A 214 13.61 -6.29 -3.36
CA PHE A 214 12.70 -5.23 -2.92
C PHE A 214 12.34 -4.26 -4.03
N LEU A 215 13.27 -3.96 -4.95
CA LEU A 215 12.98 -3.16 -6.13
C LEU A 215 11.94 -3.87 -7.02
N ILE A 216 12.09 -5.16 -7.30
CA ILE A 216 11.12 -5.94 -8.10
C ILE A 216 9.75 -5.96 -7.40
N ALA A 217 9.72 -6.11 -6.07
CA ALA A 217 8.50 -6.01 -5.29
C ALA A 217 7.83 -4.64 -5.46
N ALA A 218 8.61 -3.57 -5.32
CA ALA A 218 8.13 -2.21 -5.51
C ALA A 218 7.65 -1.94 -6.94
N MET A 219 8.32 -2.49 -7.96
CA MET A 219 7.89 -2.36 -9.36
C MET A 219 6.46 -2.86 -9.59
N GLY A 220 6.07 -3.95 -8.94
CA GLY A 220 4.73 -4.51 -9.02
C GLY A 220 3.66 -3.54 -8.54
N LYS A 221 3.70 -3.15 -7.26
CA LYS A 221 2.67 -2.28 -6.65
C LYS A 221 2.78 -0.83 -7.11
N SER A 222 3.98 -0.31 -7.24
CA SER A 222 4.24 1.09 -7.63
C SER A 222 4.30 1.31 -9.16
N ALA A 223 3.85 0.32 -9.93
CA ALA A 223 3.72 0.41 -11.39
C ALA A 223 4.96 0.98 -12.09
N GLN A 224 6.14 0.47 -11.73
CA GLN A 224 7.39 0.85 -12.39
C GLN A 224 7.65 -0.03 -13.62
N VAL A 225 8.42 0.48 -14.57
CA VAL A 225 8.87 -0.27 -15.76
C VAL A 225 9.64 -1.51 -15.30
N PRO A 226 9.31 -2.72 -15.83
CA PRO A 226 8.32 -3.04 -16.87
C PRO A 226 6.91 -3.39 -16.35
N LEU A 227 6.67 -3.43 -15.02
CA LEU A 227 5.43 -3.93 -14.41
C LEU A 227 4.30 -2.87 -14.34
N MET A 228 4.42 -1.72 -15.03
CA MET A 228 3.45 -0.63 -15.02
C MET A 228 2.17 -0.90 -15.84
N VAL A 229 2.12 -1.97 -16.61
CA VAL A 229 1.10 -2.23 -17.63
C VAL A 229 -0.33 -2.40 -17.11
N TRP A 230 -0.49 -2.65 -15.82
CA TRP A 230 -1.79 -2.82 -15.18
C TRP A 230 -2.47 -1.51 -14.80
N LEU A 231 -1.68 -0.45 -14.51
CA LEU A 231 -2.20 0.77 -13.91
C LEU A 231 -3.14 1.57 -14.84
N PRO A 232 -2.85 1.73 -16.15
CA PRO A 232 -3.79 2.36 -17.09
C PRO A 232 -5.10 1.59 -17.27
N ASP A 233 -5.06 0.25 -17.17
CA ASP A 233 -6.24 -0.59 -17.31
C ASP A 233 -7.05 -0.65 -16.01
N ALA A 234 -6.44 -0.34 -14.86
CA ALA A 234 -7.14 -0.20 -13.59
C ALA A 234 -8.19 0.93 -13.58
N MET A 235 -8.18 1.80 -14.59
CA MET A 235 -9.20 2.84 -14.79
C MET A 235 -10.57 2.28 -15.19
N ALA A 236 -10.70 0.98 -15.46
CA ALA A 236 -11.96 0.27 -15.69
C ALA A 236 -12.89 0.28 -14.47
N GLY A 237 -12.32 0.35 -13.26
CA GLY A 237 -13.09 0.44 -12.02
C GLY A 237 -13.78 1.79 -11.80
N PRO A 238 -14.65 1.88 -10.75
CA PRO A 238 -15.28 3.13 -10.36
C PRO A 238 -14.26 4.24 -10.12
N THR A 239 -14.59 5.48 -10.50
CA THR A 239 -13.65 6.61 -10.38
C THR A 239 -13.10 6.83 -8.98
N PRO A 240 -13.90 6.70 -7.88
CA PRO A 240 -13.34 6.84 -6.54
C PRO A 240 -12.32 5.74 -6.19
N VAL A 241 -12.48 4.52 -6.74
CA VAL A 241 -11.50 3.44 -6.59
C VAL A 241 -10.19 3.82 -7.26
N SER A 242 -10.25 4.33 -8.50
CA SER A 242 -9.07 4.82 -9.20
C SER A 242 -8.37 5.91 -8.38
N ALA A 243 -9.12 6.87 -7.83
CA ALA A 243 -8.57 7.91 -6.97
C ALA A 243 -7.87 7.31 -5.73
N MET A 244 -8.48 6.32 -5.07
CA MET A 244 -7.90 5.67 -3.89
C MET A 244 -6.59 4.95 -4.23
N ILE A 245 -6.56 4.14 -5.29
CA ILE A 245 -5.38 3.40 -5.72
C ILE A 245 -4.22 4.34 -6.05
N HIS A 246 -4.51 5.46 -6.73
CA HIS A 246 -3.50 6.36 -7.28
C HIS A 246 -3.01 7.43 -6.31
N ALA A 247 -3.84 7.89 -5.35
CA ALA A 247 -3.50 9.05 -4.54
C ALA A 247 -2.60 8.72 -3.33
N ALA A 248 -3.02 7.79 -2.46
CA ALA A 248 -2.39 7.66 -1.15
C ALA A 248 -2.14 6.21 -0.74
N THR A 249 -2.38 5.22 -1.61
CA THR A 249 -2.45 3.85 -1.15
C THR A 249 -1.57 2.88 -1.96
N MET A 250 -2.14 2.09 -2.86
CA MET A 250 -1.46 0.96 -3.48
C MET A 250 -0.17 1.33 -4.20
N VAL A 251 -0.19 2.42 -5.00
CA VAL A 251 0.99 2.81 -5.79
C VAL A 251 2.12 3.40 -4.95
N THR A 252 1.83 3.92 -3.75
CA THR A 252 2.85 4.42 -2.83
C THR A 252 3.47 3.31 -1.98
N ALA A 253 2.84 2.12 -1.92
CA ALA A 253 3.30 1.01 -1.08
C ALA A 253 4.71 0.54 -1.40
N GLY A 254 5.11 0.48 -2.69
CA GLY A 254 6.46 0.08 -3.07
C GLY A 254 7.51 1.14 -2.73
N VAL A 255 7.19 2.42 -2.91
CA VAL A 255 8.05 3.54 -2.47
C VAL A 255 8.22 3.48 -0.95
N TYR A 256 7.12 3.29 -0.22
CA TYR A 256 7.13 3.13 1.23
C TYR A 256 8.02 1.97 1.67
N LEU A 257 7.90 0.80 1.03
CA LEU A 257 8.72 -0.38 1.32
C LEU A 257 10.21 -0.05 1.20
N LEU A 258 10.63 0.57 0.10
CA LEU A 258 12.03 0.94 -0.14
C LEU A 258 12.52 2.02 0.83
N ALA A 259 11.70 3.03 1.10
CA ALA A 259 12.00 4.06 2.09
C ALA A 259 12.15 3.47 3.51
N ARG A 260 11.26 2.53 3.87
CA ARG A 260 11.26 1.83 5.17
C ARG A 260 12.50 0.95 5.36
N LEU A 261 12.98 0.32 4.29
CA LEU A 261 14.15 -0.57 4.31
C LEU A 261 15.43 0.13 3.83
N LEU A 262 15.40 1.45 3.62
CA LEU A 262 16.59 2.19 3.19
C LEU A 262 17.80 2.02 4.15
N PRO A 263 17.63 1.97 5.48
CA PRO A 263 18.76 1.70 6.37
C PRO A 263 19.44 0.35 6.08
N LEU A 264 18.68 -0.69 5.68
CA LEU A 264 19.21 -1.98 5.26
C LEU A 264 19.90 -1.90 3.90
N ILE A 265 19.21 -1.38 2.88
CA ILE A 265 19.67 -1.43 1.47
C ILE A 265 20.65 -0.31 1.12
N GLY A 266 20.74 0.73 1.92
CA GLY A 266 21.59 1.91 1.71
C GLY A 266 23.08 1.62 1.66
N GLY A 267 23.52 0.48 2.21
CA GLY A 267 24.89 -0.01 2.10
C GLY A 267 25.31 -0.43 0.69
N SER A 268 24.36 -0.60 -0.24
CA SER A 268 24.64 -0.99 -1.64
C SER A 268 24.40 0.16 -2.62
N LYS A 269 25.47 0.79 -3.09
CA LYS A 269 25.39 1.81 -4.16
C LYS A 269 24.73 1.25 -5.44
N THR A 270 24.94 -0.03 -5.76
CA THR A 270 24.37 -0.69 -6.93
C THR A 270 22.86 -0.82 -6.81
N ALA A 271 22.35 -1.23 -5.66
CA ALA A 271 20.90 -1.30 -5.41
C ALA A 271 20.26 0.09 -5.49
N LEU A 272 20.85 1.09 -4.85
CA LEU A 272 20.36 2.46 -4.91
C LEU A 272 20.36 3.02 -6.33
N ALA A 273 21.45 2.79 -7.10
CA ALA A 273 21.51 3.19 -8.50
C ALA A 273 20.42 2.50 -9.35
N ALA A 274 20.18 1.20 -9.14
CA ALA A 274 19.11 0.48 -9.82
C ALA A 274 17.72 1.07 -9.52
N ILE A 275 17.44 1.40 -8.26
CA ILE A 275 16.19 2.06 -7.85
C ILE A 275 16.06 3.43 -8.53
N ALA A 276 17.11 4.25 -8.48
CA ALA A 276 17.12 5.59 -9.08
C ALA A 276 16.90 5.54 -10.60
N VAL A 277 17.63 4.67 -11.31
CA VAL A 277 17.51 4.49 -12.76
C VAL A 277 16.11 4.01 -13.15
N THR A 278 15.59 3.01 -12.45
CA THR A 278 14.22 2.51 -12.68
C THR A 278 13.20 3.64 -12.50
N GLY A 279 13.33 4.43 -11.42
CA GLY A 279 12.47 5.58 -11.18
C GLY A 279 12.56 6.64 -12.29
N ALA A 280 13.77 7.01 -12.70
CA ALA A 280 13.99 8.01 -13.76
C ALA A 280 13.40 7.54 -15.11
N VAL A 281 13.66 6.30 -15.51
CA VAL A 281 13.10 5.71 -16.75
C VAL A 281 11.59 5.67 -16.70
N THR A 282 11.01 5.27 -15.56
CA THR A 282 9.57 5.23 -15.38
C THR A 282 8.94 6.63 -15.42
N ALA A 283 9.58 7.61 -14.78
CA ALA A 283 9.10 9.01 -14.78
C ALA A 283 9.03 9.57 -16.20
N PHE A 284 10.08 9.38 -16.97
CA PHE A 284 10.15 9.82 -18.36
C PHE A 284 9.12 9.08 -19.24
N TYR A 285 9.05 7.75 -19.13
CA TYR A 285 8.07 6.94 -19.86
C TYR A 285 6.63 7.35 -19.55
N GLY A 286 6.29 7.50 -18.26
CA GLY A 286 4.96 7.92 -17.83
C GLY A 286 4.57 9.28 -18.41
N ALA A 287 5.46 10.27 -18.32
CA ALA A 287 5.21 11.61 -18.84
C ALA A 287 4.96 11.61 -20.36
N THR A 288 5.82 10.93 -21.13
CA THR A 288 5.68 10.85 -22.60
C THR A 288 4.40 10.12 -23.02
N ARG A 289 4.02 9.05 -22.31
CA ARG A 289 2.78 8.31 -22.60
C ARG A 289 1.52 9.10 -22.22
N ALA A 290 1.57 9.93 -21.17
CA ALA A 290 0.46 10.81 -20.78
C ALA A 290 0.09 11.78 -21.90
N LEU A 291 1.08 12.35 -22.61
CA LEU A 291 0.85 13.29 -23.72
C LEU A 291 0.10 12.65 -24.91
N ALA A 292 0.20 11.33 -25.08
CA ALA A 292 -0.43 10.61 -26.18
C ALA A 292 -1.85 10.11 -25.85
N GLN A 293 -2.35 10.30 -24.62
CA GLN A 293 -3.67 9.84 -24.22
C GLN A 293 -4.77 10.85 -24.58
N ARG A 294 -5.93 10.33 -24.96
CA ARG A 294 -7.15 11.13 -25.24
C ARG A 294 -8.16 11.05 -24.09
N ASP A 295 -8.08 10.01 -23.27
CA ASP A 295 -8.95 9.78 -22.12
C ASP A 295 -8.33 10.40 -20.86
N LEU A 296 -9.07 11.28 -20.18
CA LEU A 296 -8.62 11.98 -18.98
C LEU A 296 -8.18 11.03 -17.87
N LYS A 297 -8.92 9.93 -17.64
CA LYS A 297 -8.54 8.93 -16.64
C LYS A 297 -7.19 8.30 -16.97
N ARG A 298 -6.93 7.96 -18.25
CA ARG A 298 -5.64 7.41 -18.69
C ARG A 298 -4.50 8.42 -18.60
N VAL A 299 -4.76 9.71 -18.88
CA VAL A 299 -3.77 10.79 -18.66
C VAL A 299 -3.35 10.79 -17.20
N LEU A 300 -4.30 10.77 -16.26
CA LEU A 300 -4.03 10.75 -14.82
C LEU A 300 -3.29 9.46 -14.39
N ALA A 301 -3.59 8.31 -14.98
CA ALA A 301 -2.86 7.06 -14.72
C ALA A 301 -1.39 7.17 -15.10
N TYR A 302 -1.09 7.66 -16.30
CA TYR A 302 0.29 7.84 -16.74
C TYR A 302 1.02 8.96 -15.99
N SER A 303 0.29 10.02 -15.58
CA SER A 303 0.81 11.04 -14.68
C SER A 303 1.22 10.42 -13.33
N THR A 304 0.38 9.54 -12.77
CA THR A 304 0.70 8.81 -11.54
C THR A 304 1.96 7.95 -11.71
N ILE A 305 2.09 7.19 -12.81
CA ILE A 305 3.30 6.40 -13.12
C ILE A 305 4.53 7.31 -13.10
N SER A 306 4.44 8.50 -13.73
CA SER A 306 5.53 9.47 -13.76
C SER A 306 5.88 9.99 -12.36
N GLN A 307 4.90 10.40 -11.56
CA GLN A 307 5.13 10.94 -10.22
C GLN A 307 5.72 9.90 -9.26
N ILE A 308 5.21 8.67 -9.29
CA ILE A 308 5.80 7.58 -8.51
C ILE A 308 7.23 7.28 -8.98
N GLY A 309 7.51 7.42 -10.27
CA GLY A 309 8.88 7.34 -10.79
C GLY A 309 9.81 8.39 -10.16
N TYR A 310 9.36 9.64 -9.98
CA TYR A 310 10.13 10.66 -9.25
C TYR A 310 10.35 10.29 -7.78
N MET A 311 9.33 9.76 -7.10
CA MET A 311 9.48 9.31 -5.71
C MET A 311 10.52 8.17 -5.62
N MET A 312 10.50 7.21 -6.54
CA MET A 312 11.49 6.12 -6.62
C MET A 312 12.90 6.67 -6.87
N LEU A 313 13.06 7.67 -7.75
CA LEU A 313 14.33 8.35 -7.98
C LEU A 313 14.82 9.02 -6.69
N GLY A 314 13.94 9.68 -5.94
CA GLY A 314 14.26 10.30 -4.65
C GLY A 314 14.79 9.28 -3.63
N VAL A 315 14.10 8.13 -3.48
CA VAL A 315 14.56 7.05 -2.59
C VAL A 315 15.92 6.50 -3.04
N GLY A 316 16.10 6.24 -4.34
CA GLY A 316 17.35 5.75 -4.90
C GLY A 316 18.53 6.74 -4.76
N ALA A 317 18.23 8.04 -4.71
CA ALA A 317 19.20 9.09 -4.39
C ALA A 317 19.49 9.21 -2.87
N GLY A 318 18.83 8.44 -2.01
CA GLY A 318 18.94 8.54 -0.56
C GLY A 318 18.16 9.71 0.06
N ALA A 319 17.34 10.42 -0.73
CA ALA A 319 16.60 11.61 -0.32
C ALA A 319 15.15 11.26 0.08
N VAL A 320 14.96 10.46 1.15
CA VAL A 320 13.64 10.00 1.59
C VAL A 320 12.68 11.14 1.91
N THR A 321 13.19 12.25 2.43
CA THR A 321 12.38 13.44 2.73
C THR A 321 11.87 14.16 1.48
N ALA A 322 12.49 13.91 0.33
CA ALA A 322 12.07 14.45 -0.97
C ALA A 322 11.18 13.48 -1.76
N ALA A 323 11.17 12.20 -1.38
CA ALA A 323 10.36 11.16 -2.00
C ALA A 323 8.97 11.07 -1.36
#